data_0e7a26a67340ec154f8dc888aa20cde0
#
_entry.id   0e7a26a67340ec154f8dc888aa20cde0
#
_cell.length_a   1.000
_cell.length_b   1.000
_cell.length_c   1.000
_cell.angle_alpha   90.00
_cell.angle_beta   90.00
_cell.angle_gamma   90.00
#
_symmetry.space_group_name_H-M   'P 1'
#
loop_
_entity.id
_entity.type
_entity.pdbx_description
1 polymer ?
#
loop_
_entity_poly.entity_id
_entity_poly.type
_entity_poly.pdbx_seq_one_letter_code
_entity_poly.pdbx_strand_id
1 'polypeptide(L)'
;MLRALLIVLATLLASSAMANDLTLGDPGWTQTGKASYYSSRLHGRRTASGEPYDETDFTAAHPLLPFGTLIEVTNLYNNRSVVLRVNDRGPFVGHRIIDVSQSAAELLGMIRAGSARVRIEVLDP
;
A
#
# COMPACT_ATOMS: atom_id res chain seq x y z
N MET A 1 -44.58 2.17 -19.06
CA MET A 1 -43.43 3.07 -19.22
C MET A 1 -42.78 3.45 -17.91
N LEU A 2 -43.51 3.95 -16.94
CA LEU A 2 -42.96 4.32 -15.62
C LEU A 2 -42.36 3.13 -14.82
N ARG A 3 -42.93 1.94 -14.93
CA ARG A 3 -42.44 0.73 -14.27
C ARG A 3 -41.09 0.25 -14.82
N ALA A 4 -40.82 0.40 -16.10
CA ALA A 4 -39.55 0.01 -16.70
C ALA A 4 -38.38 0.91 -16.27
N LEU A 5 -38.64 2.20 -16.12
CA LEU A 5 -37.66 3.17 -15.62
C LEU A 5 -37.22 2.91 -14.16
N LEU A 6 -38.17 2.53 -13.30
CA LEU A 6 -37.91 2.19 -11.90
C LEU A 6 -37.02 0.95 -11.76
N ILE A 7 -37.21 -0.08 -12.59
CA ILE A 7 -36.41 -1.31 -12.61
C ILE A 7 -34.98 -1.02 -13.02
N VAL A 8 -34.75 -0.17 -14.02
CA VAL A 8 -33.42 0.22 -14.50
C VAL A 8 -32.64 0.99 -13.41
N LEU A 9 -33.31 1.89 -12.69
CA LEU A 9 -32.69 2.63 -11.57
C LEU A 9 -32.29 1.70 -10.42
N ALA A 10 -33.12 0.73 -10.07
CA ALA A 10 -32.81 -0.24 -9.01
C ALA A 10 -31.59 -1.10 -9.38
N THR A 11 -31.46 -1.50 -10.66
CA THR A 11 -30.32 -2.29 -11.13
C THR A 11 -29.02 -1.50 -11.06
N LEU A 12 -29.03 -0.21 -11.42
CA LEU A 12 -27.87 0.66 -11.32
C LEU A 12 -27.41 0.88 -9.87
N LEU A 13 -28.35 1.05 -8.94
CA LEU A 13 -28.03 1.18 -7.52
C LEU A 13 -27.41 -0.09 -6.93
N ALA A 14 -27.90 -1.27 -7.31
CA ALA A 14 -27.35 -2.54 -6.89
C ALA A 14 -25.92 -2.74 -7.43
N SER A 15 -25.61 -2.35 -8.66
CA SER A 15 -24.28 -2.39 -9.25
C SER A 15 -23.29 -1.49 -8.51
N SER A 16 -23.71 -0.28 -8.13
CA SER A 16 -22.86 0.65 -7.37
C SER A 16 -22.53 0.13 -5.98
N ALA A 17 -23.46 -0.53 -5.30
CA ALA A 17 -23.25 -1.08 -3.97
C ALA A 17 -22.23 -2.23 -3.97
N MET A 18 -22.13 -3.02 -5.05
CA MET A 18 -21.20 -4.15 -5.16
C MET A 18 -19.76 -3.72 -5.46
N ALA A 19 -19.52 -2.48 -5.92
CA ALA A 19 -18.20 -2.00 -6.29
C ALA A 19 -17.30 -1.66 -5.09
N ASN A 20 -17.84 -1.69 -3.83
CA ASN A 20 -17.16 -1.25 -2.62
C ASN A 20 -16.87 -2.36 -1.61
N ASP A 21 -16.89 -3.63 -2.03
CA ASP A 21 -16.81 -4.78 -1.11
C ASP A 21 -15.39 -5.32 -0.88
N LEU A 22 -14.35 -4.58 -1.25
CA LEU A 22 -12.99 -5.00 -0.97
C LEU A 22 -12.65 -4.79 0.51
N THR A 23 -12.22 -5.86 1.16
CA THR A 23 -11.68 -5.78 2.52
C THR A 23 -10.18 -5.61 2.51
N LEU A 24 -9.63 -5.15 3.63
CA LEU A 24 -8.20 -5.00 3.81
C LEU A 24 -7.46 -6.30 3.46
N GLY A 25 -6.46 -6.19 2.59
CA GLY A 25 -5.65 -7.32 2.16
C GLY A 25 -6.16 -8.07 0.95
N ASP A 26 -7.38 -7.81 0.50
CA ASP A 26 -7.89 -8.42 -0.73
C ASP A 26 -7.17 -7.87 -1.96
N PRO A 27 -6.91 -8.71 -2.98
CA PRO A 27 -6.37 -8.20 -4.24
C PRO A 27 -7.19 -7.04 -4.77
N GLY A 28 -6.51 -5.96 -5.17
CA GLY A 28 -7.15 -4.74 -5.63
C GLY A 28 -7.47 -3.73 -4.53
N TRP A 29 -7.35 -4.09 -3.24
CA TRP A 29 -7.51 -3.12 -2.16
C TRP A 29 -6.46 -2.00 -2.30
N THR A 30 -6.89 -0.76 -2.13
CA THR A 30 -6.01 0.40 -2.25
C THR A 30 -6.05 1.28 -1.02
N GLN A 31 -4.95 1.98 -0.78
CA GLN A 31 -4.84 3.00 0.25
C GLN A 31 -3.95 4.13 -0.26
N THR A 32 -4.31 5.36 0.03
CA THR A 32 -3.53 6.53 -0.35
C THR A 32 -3.14 7.30 0.91
N GLY A 33 -1.89 7.72 0.98
CA GLY A 33 -1.39 8.49 2.10
C GLY A 33 0.11 8.73 2.01
N LYS A 34 0.69 9.14 3.13
CA LYS A 34 2.10 9.50 3.20
C LYS A 34 2.97 8.28 3.49
N ALA A 35 4.03 8.11 2.71
CA ALA A 35 5.08 7.13 2.93
C ALA A 35 6.34 7.79 3.45
N SER A 36 7.10 7.07 4.25
CA SER A 36 8.50 7.35 4.52
C SER A 36 9.34 6.10 4.28
N TYR A 37 10.61 6.10 4.63
CA TYR A 37 11.46 4.93 4.45
C TYR A 37 12.35 4.71 5.67
N TYR A 38 12.85 3.49 5.80
CA TYR A 38 13.71 3.08 6.90
C TYR A 38 15.03 3.82 6.89
N SER A 39 15.51 4.20 8.06
CA SER A 39 16.90 4.64 8.23
C SER A 39 17.85 3.47 7.95
N SER A 40 18.99 3.75 7.30
CA SER A 40 20.02 2.73 7.06
C SER A 40 20.60 2.15 8.37
N ARG A 41 20.45 2.85 9.49
CA ARG A 41 20.85 2.32 10.81
C ARG A 41 20.04 1.11 11.26
N LEU A 42 18.88 0.86 10.64
CA LEU A 42 18.03 -0.28 10.97
C LEU A 42 18.44 -1.55 10.23
N HIS A 43 19.39 -1.47 9.29
CA HIS A 43 19.86 -2.64 8.55
C HIS A 43 20.35 -3.75 9.50
N GLY A 44 19.85 -4.95 9.29
CA GLY A 44 20.14 -6.12 10.12
C GLY A 44 19.24 -6.29 11.34
N ARG A 45 18.43 -5.30 11.69
CA ARG A 45 17.48 -5.41 12.81
C ARG A 45 16.34 -6.35 12.46
N ARG A 46 15.90 -7.10 13.47
CA ARG A 46 14.76 -8.03 13.31
C ARG A 46 13.47 -7.23 13.13
N THR A 47 12.71 -7.54 12.09
CA THR A 47 11.38 -7.00 11.86
C THR A 47 10.33 -7.79 12.64
N ALA A 48 9.09 -7.30 12.64
CA ALA A 48 7.98 -7.96 13.33
C ALA A 48 7.65 -9.35 12.77
N SER A 49 7.97 -9.62 11.50
CA SER A 49 7.82 -10.94 10.89
C SER A 49 8.88 -11.95 11.35
N GLY A 50 9.95 -11.47 11.98
CA GLY A 50 11.10 -12.29 12.36
C GLY A 50 12.25 -12.24 11.36
N GLU A 51 12.04 -11.72 10.15
CA GLU A 51 13.11 -11.50 9.19
C GLU A 51 13.98 -10.31 9.60
N PRO A 52 15.30 -10.35 9.38
CA PRO A 52 16.12 -9.15 9.50
C PRO A 52 15.72 -8.13 8.43
N TYR A 53 15.74 -6.84 8.78
CA TYR A 53 15.59 -5.79 7.77
C TYR A 53 16.85 -5.76 6.89
N ASP A 54 16.64 -5.84 5.58
CA ASP A 54 17.69 -5.71 4.57
C ASP A 54 17.40 -4.47 3.72
N GLU A 55 18.26 -3.45 3.84
CA GLU A 55 18.08 -2.19 3.13
C GLU A 55 18.14 -2.31 1.61
N THR A 56 18.70 -3.41 1.09
CA THR A 56 18.79 -3.69 -0.35
C THR A 56 17.61 -4.47 -0.89
N ASP A 57 16.75 -4.96 -0.03
CA ASP A 57 15.56 -5.74 -0.41
C ASP A 57 14.36 -4.82 -0.65
N PHE A 58 13.30 -5.37 -1.24
CA PHE A 58 12.07 -4.64 -1.56
C PHE A 58 10.98 -5.03 -0.59
N THR A 59 10.99 -4.41 0.57
CA THR A 59 10.08 -4.71 1.67
C THR A 59 9.48 -3.43 2.24
N ALA A 60 8.45 -3.61 3.06
CA ALA A 60 7.76 -2.50 3.71
C ALA A 60 7.19 -2.90 5.05
N ALA A 61 7.04 -1.89 5.91
CA ALA A 61 6.21 -1.96 7.11
C ALA A 61 4.82 -1.39 6.82
N HIS A 62 3.80 -2.11 7.23
CA HIS A 62 2.42 -1.63 7.20
C HIS A 62 1.73 -2.02 8.51
N PRO A 63 0.84 -1.16 9.06
CA PRO A 63 0.24 -1.44 10.36
C PRO A 63 -0.65 -2.68 10.40
N LEU A 64 -1.30 -3.03 9.28
CA LEU A 64 -2.40 -4.00 9.27
C LEU A 64 -2.28 -5.11 8.24
N LEU A 65 -1.63 -4.88 7.08
CA LEU A 65 -1.56 -5.89 6.02
C LEU A 65 -0.82 -7.14 6.50
N PRO A 66 -1.31 -8.35 6.19
CA PRO A 66 -0.62 -9.59 6.58
C PRO A 66 0.80 -9.64 6.06
N PHE A 67 1.70 -10.26 6.82
CA PHE A 67 3.06 -10.51 6.35
C PHE A 67 3.04 -11.40 5.11
N GLY A 68 3.89 -11.06 4.13
CA GLY A 68 3.93 -11.75 2.85
C GLY A 68 3.03 -11.12 1.79
N THR A 69 2.16 -10.17 2.16
CA THR A 69 1.33 -9.46 1.18
C THR A 69 2.22 -8.73 0.19
N LEU A 70 1.97 -8.95 -1.10
CA LEU A 70 2.61 -8.19 -2.17
C LEU A 70 1.77 -6.97 -2.49
N ILE A 71 2.43 -5.83 -2.54
CA ILE A 71 1.79 -4.55 -2.83
C ILE A 71 2.57 -3.82 -3.93
N GLU A 72 1.85 -3.10 -4.77
CA GLU A 72 2.46 -2.09 -5.64
C GLU A 72 2.31 -0.73 -4.98
N VAL A 73 3.42 -0.05 -4.79
CA VAL A 73 3.45 1.31 -4.26
C VAL A 73 3.80 2.27 -5.38
N THR A 74 2.97 3.27 -5.58
CA THR A 74 3.16 4.30 -6.60
C THR A 74 3.37 5.64 -5.93
N ASN A 75 4.48 6.31 -6.25
CA ASN A 75 4.72 7.69 -5.85
C ASN A 75 3.87 8.60 -6.74
N LEU A 76 2.87 9.25 -6.15
CA LEU A 76 1.89 10.04 -6.90
C LEU A 76 2.47 11.35 -7.46
N TYR A 77 3.65 11.75 -6.99
CA TYR A 77 4.32 12.94 -7.50
C TYR A 77 5.01 12.70 -8.85
N ASN A 78 5.66 11.54 -9.02
CA ASN A 78 6.46 11.24 -10.21
C ASN A 78 5.96 10.01 -10.99
N ASN A 79 4.93 9.34 -10.50
CA ASN A 79 4.30 8.16 -11.12
C ASN A 79 5.20 6.91 -11.17
N ARG A 80 6.30 6.89 -10.41
CA ARG A 80 7.13 5.69 -10.27
C ARG A 80 6.49 4.68 -9.35
N SER A 81 6.63 3.41 -9.68
CA SER A 81 6.05 2.31 -8.91
C SER A 81 7.10 1.25 -8.59
N VAL A 82 6.87 0.53 -7.50
CA VAL A 82 7.69 -0.61 -7.09
C VAL A 82 6.81 -1.64 -6.41
N VAL A 83 7.11 -2.92 -6.59
CA VAL A 83 6.44 -4.02 -5.90
C VAL A 83 7.22 -4.37 -4.64
N LEU A 84 6.51 -4.41 -3.51
CA LEU A 84 7.09 -4.66 -2.19
C LEU A 84 6.37 -5.80 -1.50
N ARG A 85 7.08 -6.48 -0.60
CA ARG A 85 6.52 -7.49 0.30
C ARG A 85 6.42 -6.90 1.70
N VAL A 86 5.26 -6.99 2.32
CA VAL A 86 5.05 -6.55 3.71
C VAL A 86 5.70 -7.57 4.66
N ASN A 87 6.62 -7.12 5.50
CA ASN A 87 7.30 -7.99 6.46
C ASN A 87 7.45 -7.35 7.86
N ASP A 88 6.88 -6.18 8.08
CA ASP A 88 7.03 -5.47 9.35
C ASP A 88 5.75 -4.72 9.71
N ARG A 89 5.68 -4.26 10.95
CA ARG A 89 4.57 -3.47 11.49
C ARG A 89 4.99 -2.02 11.70
N GLY A 90 4.05 -1.13 11.51
CA GLY A 90 4.22 0.32 11.52
C GLY A 90 3.98 0.88 10.13
N PRO A 91 4.09 2.20 9.99
CA PRO A 91 4.36 3.19 11.01
C PRO A 91 3.18 3.40 11.97
N PHE A 92 3.48 3.85 13.20
CA PHE A 92 2.45 4.12 14.23
C PHE A 92 2.39 5.60 14.60
N VAL A 93 3.07 6.45 13.86
CA VAL A 93 3.17 7.88 14.16
C VAL A 93 2.74 8.72 12.95
N GLY A 94 2.11 9.85 13.25
CA GLY A 94 1.72 10.85 12.25
C GLY A 94 0.67 10.33 11.28
N HIS A 95 0.71 10.86 10.08
CA HIS A 95 -0.22 10.52 9.00
C HIS A 95 0.39 9.54 7.99
N ARG A 96 1.45 8.85 8.39
CA ARG A 96 2.13 7.88 7.51
C ARG A 96 1.37 6.57 7.50
N ILE A 97 1.29 5.98 6.30
CA ILE A 97 0.60 4.71 6.09
C ILE A 97 1.56 3.56 5.82
N ILE A 98 2.80 3.84 5.45
CA ILE A 98 3.78 2.83 5.07
C ILE A 98 5.20 3.38 5.24
N ASP A 99 6.12 2.52 5.65
CA ASP A 99 7.55 2.76 5.59
C ASP A 99 8.15 1.74 4.62
N VAL A 100 8.79 2.22 3.56
CA VAL A 100 9.41 1.36 2.55
C VAL A 100 10.90 1.19 2.82
N SER A 101 11.50 0.13 2.28
CA SER A 101 12.93 -0.09 2.38
C SER A 101 13.70 1.01 1.64
N GLN A 102 14.99 1.13 1.95
CA GLN A 102 15.87 2.11 1.30
C GLN A 102 15.91 1.92 -0.21
N SER A 103 16.10 0.69 -0.68
CA SER A 103 16.11 0.38 -2.11
C SER A 103 14.80 0.74 -2.80
N ALA A 104 13.67 0.49 -2.14
CA ALA A 104 12.37 0.90 -2.65
C ALA A 104 12.25 2.42 -2.74
N ALA A 105 12.71 3.14 -1.72
CA ALA A 105 12.68 4.60 -1.71
C ALA A 105 13.52 5.21 -2.84
N GLU A 106 14.66 4.59 -3.16
CA GLU A 106 15.50 5.00 -4.28
C GLU A 106 14.76 4.87 -5.61
N LEU A 107 14.13 3.72 -5.85
CA LEU A 107 13.37 3.50 -7.08
C LEU A 107 12.14 4.40 -7.17
N LEU A 108 11.52 4.73 -6.04
CA LEU A 108 10.39 5.64 -5.99
C LEU A 108 10.80 7.12 -6.14
N GLY A 109 12.10 7.40 -6.10
CA GLY A 109 12.61 8.78 -6.23
C GLY A 109 12.26 9.66 -5.05
N MET A 110 12.20 9.12 -3.83
CA MET A 110 11.75 9.86 -2.64
C MET A 110 12.84 10.07 -1.59
N ILE A 111 14.06 9.68 -1.87
CA ILE A 111 15.15 9.79 -0.88
C ILE A 111 15.36 11.23 -0.42
N ARG A 112 15.45 12.17 -1.35
CA ARG A 112 15.72 13.59 -1.04
C ARG A 112 14.62 14.22 -0.23
N ALA A 113 13.36 13.98 -0.62
CA ALA A 113 12.21 14.55 0.07
C ALA A 113 11.99 13.90 1.45
N GLY A 114 12.45 12.67 1.66
CA GLY A 114 12.26 11.93 2.90
C GLY A 114 10.89 11.30 3.03
N SER A 115 9.91 11.78 2.30
CA SER A 115 8.55 11.27 2.29
C SER A 115 7.91 11.54 0.94
N ALA A 116 6.81 10.84 0.67
CA ALA A 116 6.05 11.02 -0.56
C ALA A 116 4.59 10.64 -0.32
N ARG A 117 3.69 11.27 -1.07
CA ARG A 117 2.32 10.80 -1.13
C ARG A 117 2.27 9.62 -2.11
N VAL A 118 1.76 8.50 -1.64
CA VAL A 118 1.75 7.25 -2.41
C VAL A 118 0.36 6.64 -2.44
N ARG A 119 0.14 5.78 -3.44
CA ARG A 119 -0.96 4.84 -3.46
C ARG A 119 -0.41 3.43 -3.34
N ILE A 120 -1.01 2.65 -2.45
CA ILE A 120 -0.74 1.23 -2.27
C ILE A 120 -1.86 0.46 -2.96
N GLU A 121 -1.52 -0.59 -3.69
CA GLU A 121 -2.47 -1.55 -4.23
C GLU A 121 -2.01 -2.95 -3.88
N VAL A 122 -2.91 -3.75 -3.27
CA VAL A 122 -2.63 -5.16 -2.97
C VAL A 122 -2.72 -5.96 -4.27
N LEU A 123 -1.67 -6.72 -4.55
CA LEU A 123 -1.58 -7.54 -5.74
C LEU A 123 -2.12 -8.94 -5.49
N ASP A 124 -2.53 -9.59 -6.57
CA ASP A 124 -2.87 -11.01 -6.57
C ASP A 124 -1.58 -11.82 -6.37
N PRO A 125 -1.54 -12.76 -5.42
CA PRO A 125 -0.34 -13.55 -5.15
C PRO A 125 0.03 -14.51 -6.28
#